data_ce7b6cde9d84d209249ac9c7423ce7bd
#
_entry.id   ce7b6cde9d84d209249ac9c7423ce7bd
#
_cell.length_a   1.000
_cell.length_b   1.000
_cell.length_c   1.000
_cell.angle_alpha   90.00
_cell.angle_beta   90.00
_cell.angle_gamma   90.00
#
_symmetry.space_group_name_H-M   'P 1'
#
loop_
_entity.id
_entity.type
_entity.pdbx_description
1 polymer ?
#
loop_
_entity_poly.entity_id
_entity_poly.type
_entity_poly.pdbx_seq_one_letter_code
_entity_poly.pdbx_strand_id
1 'polypeptide(L)'
;VSLPADFKGPKELGRIYGVKITEYDNIFLYNEGARWLGVPHRMGGQTKKGVDCSGFVAIMYREVYHKRLSRSSADMLKKDCKKVSRGKLKEGDLVFFYTGRGRKKRPNHVGIYLKNGKFIHTSTSKGVMVSNLSEPYYMRTWMCGGRVK
;
A
#
# COMPACT_ATOMS: atom_id res chain seq x y z
N VAL A 1 17.67 -9.75 18.37
CA VAL A 1 17.28 -8.44 17.84
C VAL A 1 16.14 -7.88 18.66
N SER A 2 16.33 -6.70 19.24
CA SER A 2 15.28 -6.06 19.99
C SER A 2 14.26 -5.41 19.06
N LEU A 3 12.99 -5.49 19.42
CA LEU A 3 11.92 -4.81 18.66
C LEU A 3 11.90 -3.34 19.01
N PRO A 4 11.48 -2.46 18.06
CA PRO A 4 11.29 -1.04 18.37
C PRO A 4 10.29 -0.85 19.50
N ALA A 5 10.46 0.25 20.25
CA ALA A 5 9.58 0.56 21.39
C ALA A 5 8.12 0.73 20.98
N ASP A 6 7.87 1.16 19.74
CA ASP A 6 6.51 1.36 19.22
C ASP A 6 5.94 0.13 18.51
N PHE A 7 6.60 -1.01 18.59
CA PHE A 7 6.14 -2.24 17.95
C PHE A 7 4.85 -2.73 18.64
N LYS A 8 3.82 -2.94 17.82
CA LYS A 8 2.48 -3.28 18.28
C LYS A 8 2.19 -4.75 18.08
N GLY A 9 1.44 -5.33 19.01
CA GLY A 9 0.99 -6.71 18.91
C GLY A 9 -0.25 -6.87 18.05
N PRO A 10 -0.66 -8.14 17.81
CA PRO A 10 -1.78 -8.42 16.89
C PRO A 10 -3.11 -7.76 17.28
N LYS A 11 -3.43 -7.70 18.56
CA LYS A 11 -4.71 -7.11 19.00
C LYS A 11 -4.77 -5.62 18.71
N GLU A 12 -3.71 -4.89 19.02
CA GLU A 12 -3.66 -3.46 18.78
C GLU A 12 -3.68 -3.16 17.28
N LEU A 13 -2.91 -3.90 16.49
CA LEU A 13 -2.92 -3.76 15.03
C LEU A 13 -4.29 -4.07 14.47
N GLY A 14 -4.96 -5.10 15.00
CA GLY A 14 -6.32 -5.42 14.56
C GLY A 14 -7.29 -4.28 14.75
N ARG A 15 -7.18 -3.56 15.87
CA ARG A 15 -8.00 -2.37 16.10
C ARG A 15 -7.68 -1.24 15.13
N ILE A 16 -6.40 -1.02 14.84
CA ILE A 16 -5.95 0.04 13.93
C ILE A 16 -6.46 -0.22 12.50
N TYR A 17 -6.33 -1.46 12.03
CA TYR A 17 -6.65 -1.80 10.63
C TYR A 17 -8.07 -2.31 10.44
N GLY A 18 -8.78 -2.63 11.53
CA GLY A 18 -10.13 -3.18 11.44
C GLY A 18 -10.16 -4.59 10.86
N VAL A 19 -9.13 -5.39 11.14
CA VAL A 19 -9.05 -6.79 10.72
C VAL A 19 -8.47 -7.62 11.85
N LYS A 20 -8.68 -8.94 11.78
CA LYS A 20 -8.03 -9.85 12.73
C LYS A 20 -6.62 -10.15 12.24
N ILE A 21 -5.62 -9.84 13.05
CA ILE A 21 -4.22 -10.13 12.74
C ILE A 21 -3.87 -11.47 13.39
N THR A 22 -3.31 -12.38 12.60
CA THR A 22 -2.97 -13.74 13.01
C THR A 22 -1.48 -14.00 12.79
N GLU A 23 -1.01 -15.16 13.21
CA GLU A 23 0.37 -15.60 13.02
C GLU A 23 0.74 -15.77 11.54
N TYR A 24 -0.26 -15.87 10.65
CA TYR A 24 -0.03 -15.99 9.21
C TYR A 24 0.13 -14.62 8.53
N ASP A 25 -0.12 -13.55 9.25
CA ASP A 25 0.02 -12.19 8.71
C ASP A 25 1.42 -11.65 8.97
N ASN A 26 1.91 -10.81 8.06
CA ASN A 26 3.22 -10.18 8.23
C ASN A 26 3.11 -8.99 9.19
N ILE A 27 3.36 -9.25 10.47
CA ILE A 27 3.21 -8.24 11.52
C ILE A 27 4.16 -7.04 11.31
N PHE A 28 5.28 -7.24 10.60
CA PHE A 28 6.22 -6.16 10.30
C PHE A 28 5.63 -5.19 9.27
N LEU A 29 4.88 -5.72 8.30
CA LEU A 29 4.17 -4.89 7.33
C LEU A 29 3.14 -4.00 8.02
N TYR A 30 2.33 -4.57 8.88
CA TYR A 30 1.29 -3.83 9.61
C TYR A 30 1.89 -2.80 10.57
N ASN A 31 2.99 -3.16 11.24
CA ASN A 31 3.69 -2.23 12.14
C ASN A 31 4.29 -1.06 11.38
N GLU A 32 4.95 -1.33 10.25
CA GLU A 32 5.55 -0.25 9.46
C GLU A 32 4.46 0.67 8.91
N GLY A 33 3.37 0.11 8.40
CA GLY A 33 2.24 0.89 7.92
C GLY A 33 1.65 1.78 9.02
N ALA A 34 1.52 1.24 10.23
CA ALA A 34 0.98 2.00 11.36
C ALA A 34 1.81 3.23 11.70
N ARG A 35 3.13 3.18 11.50
CA ARG A 35 4.01 4.33 11.73
C ARG A 35 3.77 5.46 10.74
N TRP A 36 3.17 5.16 9.60
CA TRP A 36 2.95 6.14 8.53
C TRP A 36 1.52 6.65 8.48
N LEU A 37 0.57 6.02 9.17
CA LEU A 37 -0.83 6.45 9.12
C LEU A 37 -0.96 7.92 9.50
N GLY A 38 -1.69 8.68 8.65
CA GLY A 38 -1.90 10.11 8.85
C GLY A 38 -0.81 11.01 8.29
N VAL A 39 0.31 10.46 7.82
CA VAL A 39 1.34 11.28 7.16
C VAL A 39 0.72 11.92 5.91
N PRO A 40 0.82 13.25 5.73
CA PRO A 40 0.12 13.92 4.63
C PRO A 40 0.72 13.59 3.27
N HIS A 41 -0.11 13.76 2.25
CA HIS A 41 0.34 13.65 0.85
C HIS A 41 1.20 14.87 0.49
N ARG A 42 2.33 14.60 -0.17
CA ARG A 42 3.18 15.64 -0.73
C ARG A 42 3.79 15.12 -2.01
N MET A 43 3.53 15.79 -3.13
CA MET A 43 4.06 15.38 -4.42
C MET A 43 5.59 15.29 -4.38
N GLY A 44 6.12 14.13 -4.79
CA GLY A 44 7.55 13.85 -4.74
C GLY A 44 8.11 13.59 -3.34
N GLY A 45 7.26 13.64 -2.31
CA GLY A 45 7.70 13.47 -0.92
C GLY A 45 8.06 12.04 -0.56
N GLN A 46 9.06 11.88 0.31
CA GLN A 46 9.55 10.58 0.78
C GLN A 46 9.89 10.61 2.26
N THR A 47 9.25 11.47 3.06
CA THR A 47 9.53 11.60 4.50
C THR A 47 8.24 11.67 5.29
N LYS A 48 8.36 11.63 6.62
CA LYS A 48 7.22 11.80 7.52
C LYS A 48 6.59 13.19 7.46
N LYS A 49 7.22 14.15 6.79
CA LYS A 49 6.64 15.47 6.53
C LYS A 49 5.66 15.45 5.36
N GLY A 50 5.75 14.46 4.52
CA GLY A 50 4.85 14.25 3.39
C GLY A 50 5.39 13.21 2.44
N VAL A 51 4.51 12.42 1.87
CA VAL A 51 4.87 11.29 1.01
C VAL A 51 3.84 11.18 -0.13
N ASP A 52 4.31 10.85 -1.34
CA ASP A 52 3.36 10.54 -2.41
C ASP A 52 3.07 9.03 -2.44
N CYS A 53 2.15 8.59 -3.32
CA CYS A 53 1.68 7.22 -3.32
C CYS A 53 2.80 6.21 -3.60
N SER A 54 3.59 6.43 -4.65
CA SER A 54 4.68 5.53 -4.99
C SER A 54 5.85 5.64 -4.02
N GLY A 55 6.11 6.84 -3.49
CA GLY A 55 7.13 7.04 -2.47
C GLY A 55 6.84 6.24 -1.20
N PHE A 56 5.58 6.26 -0.76
CA PHE A 56 5.17 5.48 0.40
C PHE A 56 5.35 3.98 0.16
N VAL A 57 4.88 3.48 -0.99
CA VAL A 57 5.01 2.05 -1.31
C VAL A 57 6.49 1.64 -1.40
N ALA A 58 7.33 2.47 -2.02
CA ALA A 58 8.77 2.17 -2.12
C ALA A 58 9.44 2.10 -0.74
N ILE A 59 9.09 3.02 0.16
CA ILE A 59 9.61 3.02 1.52
C ILE A 59 9.17 1.77 2.28
N MET A 60 7.89 1.41 2.18
CA MET A 60 7.37 0.21 2.84
C MET A 60 8.09 -1.04 2.36
N TYR A 61 8.29 -1.18 1.06
CA TYR A 61 8.98 -2.34 0.50
C TYR A 61 10.45 -2.41 0.92
N ARG A 62 11.11 -1.27 0.97
CA ARG A 62 12.50 -1.22 1.44
C ARG A 62 12.59 -1.65 2.91
N GLU A 63 11.72 -1.13 3.76
CA GLU A 63 11.79 -1.39 5.20
C GLU A 63 11.30 -2.78 5.59
N VAL A 64 10.26 -3.29 4.92
CA VAL A 64 9.64 -4.57 5.31
C VAL A 64 10.24 -5.74 4.54
N TYR A 65 10.42 -5.59 3.22
CA TYR A 65 10.84 -6.69 2.35
C TYR A 65 12.27 -6.58 1.88
N HIS A 66 12.97 -5.49 2.20
CA HIS A 66 14.33 -5.21 1.78
C HIS A 66 14.49 -5.27 0.26
N LYS A 67 13.47 -4.80 -0.45
CA LYS A 67 13.44 -4.72 -1.90
C LYS A 67 13.33 -3.28 -2.36
N ARG A 68 14.08 -2.95 -3.40
CA ARG A 68 14.04 -1.64 -4.03
C ARG A 68 13.06 -1.67 -5.18
N LEU A 69 12.08 -0.77 -5.16
CA LEU A 69 11.10 -0.62 -6.23
C LEU A 69 11.39 0.61 -7.07
N SER A 70 10.84 0.63 -8.28
CA SER A 70 10.88 1.81 -9.15
C SER A 70 10.19 2.98 -8.47
N ARG A 71 10.47 4.22 -8.94
CA ARG A 71 9.99 5.42 -8.23
C ARG A 71 8.53 5.78 -8.56
N SER A 72 8.03 5.42 -9.73
CA SER A 72 6.65 5.76 -10.14
C SER A 72 5.75 4.53 -10.14
N SER A 73 4.44 4.76 -9.96
CA SER A 73 3.47 3.67 -10.01
C SER A 73 3.48 2.96 -11.36
N ALA A 74 3.61 3.71 -12.46
CA ALA A 74 3.66 3.12 -13.79
C ALA A 74 4.86 2.20 -13.97
N ASP A 75 6.03 2.64 -13.52
CA ASP A 75 7.25 1.82 -13.60
C ASP A 75 7.22 0.62 -12.65
N MET A 76 6.61 0.77 -11.48
CA MET A 76 6.42 -0.36 -10.56
C MET A 76 5.65 -1.49 -11.25
N LEU A 77 4.54 -1.14 -11.91
CA LEU A 77 3.74 -2.13 -12.62
C LEU A 77 4.52 -2.74 -13.78
N LYS A 78 5.19 -1.91 -14.58
CA LYS A 78 5.87 -2.36 -15.79
C LYS A 78 7.13 -3.16 -15.49
N LYS A 79 7.93 -2.72 -14.53
CA LYS A 79 9.28 -3.25 -14.30
C LYS A 79 9.39 -4.19 -13.10
N ASP A 80 8.63 -3.92 -12.03
CA ASP A 80 8.82 -4.61 -10.77
C ASP A 80 7.83 -5.75 -10.52
N CYS A 81 6.72 -5.79 -11.25
CA CYS A 81 5.61 -6.69 -10.93
C CYS A 81 5.21 -7.60 -12.08
N LYS A 82 4.64 -8.75 -11.70
CA LYS A 82 3.78 -9.55 -12.57
C LYS A 82 2.34 -9.21 -12.23
N LYS A 83 1.48 -9.05 -13.25
CA LYS A 83 0.06 -8.73 -13.04
C LYS A 83 -0.66 -9.84 -12.29
N VAL A 84 -1.54 -9.45 -11.39
CA VAL A 84 -2.37 -10.35 -10.60
C VAL A 84 -3.82 -9.86 -10.69
N SER A 85 -4.74 -10.78 -10.92
CA SER A 85 -6.16 -10.44 -10.94
C SER A 85 -6.65 -10.11 -9.53
N ARG A 86 -7.72 -9.32 -9.45
CA ARG A 86 -8.31 -8.87 -8.18
C ARG A 86 -8.61 -10.05 -7.23
N GLY A 87 -9.17 -11.14 -7.75
CA GLY A 87 -9.53 -12.29 -6.93
C GLY A 87 -8.36 -13.12 -6.41
N LYS A 88 -7.16 -12.86 -6.91
CA LYS A 88 -5.95 -13.60 -6.50
C LYS A 88 -4.98 -12.76 -5.69
N LEU A 89 -5.41 -11.59 -5.25
CA LEU A 89 -4.55 -10.71 -4.43
C LEU A 89 -4.14 -11.39 -3.13
N LYS A 90 -2.88 -11.19 -2.78
CA LYS A 90 -2.29 -11.67 -1.53
C LYS A 90 -1.63 -10.50 -0.80
N GLU A 91 -1.46 -10.65 0.50
CA GLU A 91 -0.75 -9.67 1.32
C GLU A 91 0.58 -9.26 0.69
N GLY A 92 0.81 -7.95 0.63
CA GLY A 92 2.02 -7.40 0.02
C GLY A 92 1.91 -7.14 -1.47
N ASP A 93 0.92 -7.68 -2.16
CA ASP A 93 0.72 -7.35 -3.57
C ASP A 93 0.41 -5.87 -3.71
N LEU A 94 0.83 -5.28 -4.83
CA LEU A 94 0.50 -3.89 -5.13
C LEU A 94 -0.86 -3.83 -5.81
N VAL A 95 -1.59 -2.76 -5.53
CA VAL A 95 -2.87 -2.47 -6.18
C VAL A 95 -2.73 -1.17 -6.94
N PHE A 96 -3.10 -1.19 -8.22
CA PHE A 96 -2.89 -0.07 -9.14
C PHE A 96 -4.21 0.51 -9.60
N PHE A 97 -4.26 1.84 -9.66
CA PHE A 97 -5.45 2.59 -10.01
C PHE A 97 -5.13 3.66 -11.04
N TYR A 98 -6.12 4.03 -11.83
CA TYR A 98 -6.06 5.21 -12.67
C TYR A 98 -7.19 6.15 -12.28
N THR A 99 -6.82 7.29 -11.72
CA THR A 99 -7.79 8.25 -11.21
C THR A 99 -8.13 9.37 -12.21
N GLY A 100 -7.54 9.31 -13.41
CA GLY A 100 -7.79 10.28 -14.45
C GLY A 100 -9.04 9.97 -15.26
N ARG A 101 -9.24 10.76 -16.34
CA ARG A 101 -10.33 10.58 -17.29
C ARG A 101 -9.85 9.84 -18.53
N GLY A 102 -10.80 9.17 -19.21
CA GLY A 102 -10.52 8.48 -20.46
C GLY A 102 -10.00 7.08 -20.26
N ARG A 103 -9.22 6.58 -21.22
CA ARG A 103 -8.70 5.21 -21.19
C ARG A 103 -7.67 4.99 -20.10
N LYS A 104 -7.83 3.86 -19.38
CA LYS A 104 -6.85 3.43 -18.38
C LYS A 104 -5.67 2.77 -19.07
N LYS A 105 -4.64 3.55 -19.37
CA LYS A 105 -3.44 3.05 -20.08
C LYS A 105 -2.34 2.62 -19.11
N ARG A 106 -2.14 3.40 -18.06
CA ARG A 106 -1.13 3.12 -17.04
C ARG A 106 -1.59 3.72 -15.72
N PRO A 107 -1.16 3.15 -14.59
CA PRO A 107 -1.61 3.65 -13.30
C PRO A 107 -0.99 5.00 -12.96
N ASN A 108 -1.72 5.77 -12.17
CA ASN A 108 -1.20 6.97 -11.54
C ASN A 108 -1.34 6.92 -10.02
N HIS A 109 -1.81 5.78 -9.49
CA HIS A 109 -1.93 5.58 -8.05
C HIS A 109 -1.62 4.13 -7.71
N VAL A 110 -1.02 3.91 -6.53
CA VAL A 110 -0.62 2.58 -6.08
C VAL A 110 -0.74 2.49 -4.56
N GLY A 111 -1.11 1.30 -4.10
CA GLY A 111 -1.12 0.97 -2.68
C GLY A 111 -0.66 -0.46 -2.46
N ILE A 112 -0.66 -0.89 -1.21
CA ILE A 112 -0.25 -2.24 -0.82
C ILE A 112 -1.46 -2.98 -0.27
N TYR A 113 -1.77 -4.13 -0.86
CA TYR A 113 -2.86 -4.98 -0.40
C TYR A 113 -2.51 -5.63 0.92
N LEU A 114 -3.47 -5.66 1.83
CA LEU A 114 -3.31 -6.27 3.15
C LEU A 114 -4.09 -7.58 3.26
N LYS A 115 -5.38 -7.49 3.55
CA LYS A 115 -6.28 -8.64 3.62
C LYS A 115 -7.74 -8.16 3.60
N ASN A 116 -8.66 -9.06 3.28
CA ASN A 116 -10.11 -8.79 3.32
C ASN A 116 -10.52 -7.55 2.53
N GLY A 117 -9.89 -7.33 1.38
CA GLY A 117 -10.17 -6.19 0.53
C GLY A 117 -9.49 -4.90 0.95
N LYS A 118 -8.78 -4.88 2.06
CA LYS A 118 -8.15 -3.67 2.57
C LYS A 118 -6.76 -3.47 2.00
N PHE A 119 -6.42 -2.21 1.76
CA PHE A 119 -5.09 -1.83 1.29
C PHE A 119 -4.67 -0.52 1.95
N ILE A 120 -3.36 -0.32 2.09
CA ILE A 120 -2.79 0.90 2.64
C ILE A 120 -2.16 1.72 1.52
N HIS A 121 -2.40 3.02 1.53
CA HIS A 121 -1.93 3.90 0.46
C HIS A 121 -1.93 5.36 0.93
N THR A 122 -1.38 6.25 0.12
CA THR A 122 -1.39 7.68 0.40
C THR A 122 -2.48 8.36 -0.40
N SER A 123 -3.56 8.77 0.26
CA SER A 123 -4.62 9.56 -0.34
C SER A 123 -4.16 11.01 -0.52
N THR A 124 -4.50 11.64 -1.65
CA THR A 124 -4.13 13.03 -1.90
C THR A 124 -4.74 13.99 -0.89
N SER A 125 -5.95 13.69 -0.40
CA SER A 125 -6.67 14.56 0.53
C SER A 125 -6.48 14.19 2.00
N LYS A 126 -6.22 12.91 2.31
CA LYS A 126 -6.21 12.42 3.69
C LYS A 126 -4.85 11.87 4.15
N GLY A 127 -3.87 11.80 3.25
CA GLY A 127 -2.58 11.21 3.57
C GLY A 127 -2.63 9.69 3.63
N VAL A 128 -1.69 9.09 4.34
CA VAL A 128 -1.60 7.63 4.45
C VAL A 128 -2.79 7.10 5.24
N MET A 129 -3.51 6.14 4.64
CA MET A 129 -4.71 5.58 5.22
C MET A 129 -4.98 4.18 4.71
N VAL A 130 -5.88 3.48 5.39
CA VAL A 130 -6.38 2.18 4.96
C VAL A 130 -7.73 2.38 4.28
N SER A 131 -7.88 1.80 3.09
CA SER A 131 -9.14 1.85 2.33
C SER A 131 -9.54 0.44 1.94
N ASN A 132 -10.73 0.29 1.36
CA ASN A 132 -11.25 -0.99 0.91
C ASN A 132 -11.48 -0.96 -0.60
N LEU A 133 -11.05 -2.01 -1.28
CA LEU A 133 -11.23 -2.15 -2.73
C LEU A 133 -12.70 -2.16 -3.15
N SER A 134 -13.62 -2.48 -2.23
CA SER A 134 -15.05 -2.48 -2.50
C SER A 134 -15.68 -1.09 -2.46
N GLU A 135 -14.98 -0.06 -2.02
CA GLU A 135 -15.48 1.31 -2.05
C GLU A 135 -15.69 1.74 -3.51
N PRO A 136 -16.82 2.40 -3.83
CA PRO A 136 -17.15 2.72 -5.23
C PRO A 136 -16.05 3.45 -5.99
N TYR A 137 -15.36 4.39 -5.33
CA TYR A 137 -14.26 5.13 -5.96
C TYR A 137 -13.15 4.19 -6.42
N TYR A 138 -12.75 3.22 -5.59
CA TYR A 138 -11.65 2.30 -5.93
C TYR A 138 -12.09 1.22 -6.89
N MET A 139 -13.35 0.82 -6.87
CA MET A 139 -13.89 -0.08 -7.90
C MET A 139 -13.84 0.57 -9.28
N ARG A 140 -14.20 1.86 -9.34
CA ARG A 140 -14.23 2.61 -10.61
C ARG A 140 -12.83 2.85 -11.16
N THR A 141 -11.85 3.11 -10.29
CA THR A 141 -10.50 3.48 -10.71
C THR A 141 -9.54 2.30 -10.78
N TRP A 142 -9.95 1.13 -10.36
CA TRP A 142 -9.13 -0.09 -10.37
C TRP A 142 -8.55 -0.39 -11.75
N MET A 143 -7.27 -0.71 -11.81
CA MET A 143 -6.63 -1.20 -13.03
C MET A 143 -6.28 -2.68 -12.92
N CYS A 144 -5.40 -3.03 -11.99
CA CYS A 144 -4.93 -4.40 -11.79
C CYS A 144 -4.15 -4.50 -10.49
N GLY A 145 -3.88 -5.72 -10.07
CA GLY A 145 -2.89 -5.99 -9.04
C GLY A 145 -1.54 -6.28 -9.65
N GLY A 146 -0.49 -6.26 -8.83
CA GLY A 146 0.85 -6.63 -9.22
C GLY A 146 1.57 -7.33 -8.08
N ARG A 147 2.18 -8.45 -8.41
CA ARG A 147 3.02 -9.17 -7.44
C ARG A 147 4.47 -8.84 -7.71
N VAL A 148 5.13 -8.31 -6.71
CA VAL A 148 6.54 -7.91 -6.82
C VAL A 148 7.39 -9.16 -7.08
N LYS A 149 8.25 -9.07 -8.07
CA LYS A 149 9.15 -10.18 -8.48
C LYS A 149 10.20 -10.48 -7.44
#